data_0d7fb06d1fba8cad546086e5d20e9532
#
_entry.id   0d7fb06d1fba8cad546086e5d20e9532
#
_cell.length_a   1.000
_cell.length_b   1.000
_cell.length_c   1.000
_cell.angle_alpha   90.00
_cell.angle_beta   90.00
_cell.angle_gamma   90.00
#
_symmetry.space_group_name_H-M   'P 1'
#
loop_
_entity.id
_entity.type
_entity.pdbx_description
1 polymer ?
#
loop_
_entity_poly.entity_id
_entity_poly.type
_entity_poly.pdbx_seq_one_letter_code
_entity_poly.pdbx_strand_id
1 'polypeptide(L)'
;MLIDDTPTTFTSPRDSIDTGIATVHQTLAIVDELSVWRNFFLGQELTGRFGALRDTEMKQICAEQLREMGIDIPDVDVDAGNLSGGQRQVVAIARAVYFGARVLILDEPTAALGVKQSGVVLRFVAAARDRGIAVVLVTHNPHHAYLVGDHFTILKLGRQELDEPRENVTLDELTHQMAGGGELEALSHELGR
;
A
#
# COMPACT_ATOMS: atom_id res chain seq x y z
N MET A 1 12.58 2.45 17.28
CA MET A 1 11.53 1.43 17.13
C MET A 1 12.07 0.07 17.55
N LEU A 2 11.21 -0.94 17.67
CA LEU A 2 11.63 -2.33 17.86
C LEU A 2 11.37 -3.11 16.57
N ILE A 3 12.34 -3.93 16.15
CA ILE A 3 12.20 -4.89 15.05
C ILE A 3 12.65 -6.23 15.60
N ASP A 4 11.77 -7.23 15.58
CA ASP A 4 12.02 -8.53 16.20
C ASP A 4 12.57 -8.37 17.65
N ASP A 5 11.90 -7.52 18.46
CA ASP A 5 12.25 -7.14 19.83
C ASP A 5 13.61 -6.45 20.00
N THR A 6 14.28 -6.11 18.91
CA THR A 6 15.58 -5.43 18.94
C THR A 6 15.41 -3.93 18.70
N PRO A 7 15.89 -3.05 19.60
CA PRO A 7 15.89 -1.61 19.37
C PRO A 7 16.70 -1.27 18.12
N THR A 8 16.01 -0.69 17.14
CA THR A 8 16.60 -0.37 15.83
C THR A 8 16.44 1.11 15.51
N THR A 9 17.49 1.71 14.98
CA THR A 9 17.51 3.07 14.47
C THR A 9 18.06 3.06 13.07
N PHE A 10 17.31 3.62 12.12
CA PHE A 10 17.74 3.75 10.74
C PHE A 10 18.52 5.04 10.55
N THR A 11 19.61 4.98 9.80
CA THR A 11 20.45 6.12 9.41
C THR A 11 20.23 6.50 7.96
N SER A 12 19.66 5.60 7.17
CA SER A 12 19.32 5.81 5.76
C SER A 12 18.03 5.08 5.38
N PRO A 13 17.36 5.49 4.29
CA PRO A 13 16.23 4.73 3.73
C PRO A 13 16.59 3.29 3.35
N ARG A 14 17.84 3.05 2.97
CA ARG A 14 18.31 1.72 2.60
C ARG A 14 18.30 0.77 3.79
N ASP A 15 18.64 1.25 4.98
CA ASP A 15 18.64 0.43 6.19
C ASP A 15 17.23 -0.14 6.48
N SER A 16 16.17 0.65 6.23
CA SER A 16 14.80 0.18 6.39
C SER A 16 14.40 -0.86 5.34
N ILE A 17 14.82 -0.67 4.09
CA ILE A 17 14.58 -1.61 3.00
C ILE A 17 15.28 -2.94 3.29
N ASP A 18 16.54 -2.89 3.71
CA ASP A 18 17.35 -4.08 4.03
C ASP A 18 16.77 -4.88 5.21
N THR A 19 15.96 -4.24 6.07
CA THR A 19 15.21 -4.91 7.16
C THR A 19 13.84 -5.41 6.73
N GLY A 20 13.48 -5.25 5.45
CA GLY A 20 12.20 -5.70 4.89
C GLY A 20 11.03 -4.73 5.13
N ILE A 21 11.29 -3.46 5.40
CA ILE A 21 10.24 -2.43 5.46
C ILE A 21 10.16 -1.76 4.10
N ALA A 22 9.01 -1.87 3.44
CA ALA A 22 8.72 -1.21 2.18
C ALA A 22 7.59 -0.20 2.33
N THR A 23 7.75 0.96 1.70
CA THR A 23 6.73 2.01 1.68
C THR A 23 6.25 2.25 0.26
N VAL A 24 4.94 2.24 0.08
CA VAL A 24 4.27 2.68 -1.16
C VAL A 24 3.58 4.00 -0.85
N HIS A 25 4.13 5.08 -1.38
CA HIS A 25 3.62 6.43 -1.18
C HIS A 25 2.41 6.72 -2.06
N GLN A 26 1.63 7.72 -1.71
CA GLN A 26 0.50 8.23 -2.48
C GLN A 26 0.91 8.58 -3.93
N THR A 27 2.06 9.22 -4.10
CA THR A 27 2.68 9.42 -5.41
C THR A 27 3.52 8.20 -5.73
N LEU A 28 3.01 7.35 -6.62
CA LEU A 28 3.67 6.11 -7.00
C LEU A 28 5.01 6.40 -7.67
N ALA A 29 6.04 5.69 -7.26
CA ALA A 29 7.33 5.70 -7.95
C ALA A 29 7.26 4.80 -9.21
N ILE A 30 6.36 5.15 -10.11
CA ILE A 30 6.13 4.51 -11.41
C ILE A 30 6.43 5.52 -12.51
N VAL A 31 7.16 5.09 -13.51
CA VAL A 31 7.49 5.86 -14.70
C VAL A 31 6.54 5.45 -15.81
N ASP A 32 5.67 6.35 -16.23
CA ASP A 32 4.57 6.07 -17.16
C ASP A 32 5.04 5.58 -18.53
N GLU A 33 6.21 6.04 -18.99
CA GLU A 33 6.81 5.70 -20.29
C GLU A 33 7.61 4.39 -20.27
N LEU A 34 7.77 3.77 -19.11
CA LEU A 34 8.38 2.46 -18.99
C LEU A 34 7.31 1.37 -18.97
N SER A 35 7.66 0.21 -19.53
CA SER A 35 6.79 -0.96 -19.45
C SER A 35 6.55 -1.41 -18.00
N VAL A 36 5.47 -2.15 -17.78
CA VAL A 36 5.08 -2.67 -16.46
C VAL A 36 6.23 -3.48 -15.84
N TRP A 37 6.83 -4.40 -16.59
CA TRP A 37 7.92 -5.23 -16.07
C TRP A 37 9.18 -4.41 -15.74
N ARG A 38 9.47 -3.34 -16.49
CA ARG A 38 10.58 -2.43 -16.20
C ARG A 38 10.34 -1.64 -14.92
N ASN A 39 9.12 -1.15 -14.74
CA ASN A 39 8.72 -0.52 -13.47
C ASN A 39 8.83 -1.49 -12.29
N PHE A 40 8.43 -2.75 -12.49
CA PHE A 40 8.49 -3.77 -11.45
C PHE A 40 9.92 -4.01 -10.96
N PHE A 41 10.90 -4.05 -11.86
CA PHE A 41 12.30 -4.30 -11.54
C PHE A 41 13.18 -3.04 -11.44
N LEU A 42 12.61 -1.84 -11.56
CA LEU A 42 13.37 -0.59 -11.58
C LEU A 42 14.28 -0.45 -10.36
N GLY A 43 15.61 -0.38 -10.62
CA GLY A 43 16.65 -0.30 -9.58
C GLY A 43 17.01 -1.63 -8.90
N GLN A 44 16.38 -2.75 -9.34
CA GLN A 44 16.68 -4.11 -8.90
C GLN A 44 16.63 -5.09 -10.08
N GLU A 45 17.16 -4.65 -11.23
CA GLU A 45 17.15 -5.40 -12.46
C GLU A 45 17.97 -6.68 -12.36
N LEU A 46 17.43 -7.77 -12.90
CA LEU A 46 18.18 -9.04 -13.00
C LEU A 46 19.20 -8.94 -14.12
N THR A 47 20.46 -9.11 -13.78
CA THR A 47 21.56 -9.08 -14.75
C THR A 47 22.21 -10.44 -14.92
N GLY A 48 22.57 -10.74 -16.15
CA GLY A 48 23.37 -11.92 -16.49
C GLY A 48 24.85 -11.60 -16.51
N ARG A 49 25.61 -12.52 -17.15
CA ARG A 49 27.04 -12.36 -17.34
C ARG A 49 27.32 -11.09 -18.18
N PHE A 50 28.30 -10.31 -17.77
CA PHE A 50 28.68 -9.03 -18.38
C PHE A 50 27.65 -7.89 -18.25
N GLY A 51 26.70 -7.97 -17.31
CA GLY A 51 25.76 -6.89 -17.05
C GLY A 51 24.58 -6.82 -18.03
N ALA A 52 24.40 -7.79 -18.93
CA ALA A 52 23.25 -7.84 -19.81
C ALA A 52 21.96 -8.10 -18.99
N LEU A 53 20.89 -7.38 -19.30
CA LEU A 53 19.59 -7.57 -18.64
C LEU A 53 18.98 -8.92 -19.02
N ARG A 54 18.33 -9.58 -18.06
CA ARG A 54 17.60 -10.84 -18.24
C ARG A 54 16.12 -10.56 -18.53
N ASP A 55 15.87 -9.82 -19.60
CA ASP A 55 14.53 -9.31 -19.93
C ASP A 55 13.43 -10.36 -19.94
N THR A 56 13.66 -11.49 -20.59
CA THR A 56 12.68 -12.57 -20.70
C THR A 56 12.29 -13.12 -19.32
N GLU A 57 13.26 -13.28 -18.43
CA GLU A 57 13.03 -13.80 -17.09
C GLU A 57 12.30 -12.77 -16.24
N MET A 58 12.70 -11.49 -16.29
CA MET A 58 12.01 -10.40 -15.58
C MET A 58 10.55 -10.27 -16.02
N LYS A 59 10.26 -10.39 -17.31
CA LYS A 59 8.89 -10.38 -17.83
C LYS A 59 8.06 -11.55 -17.30
N GLN A 60 8.62 -12.76 -17.31
CA GLN A 60 7.95 -13.95 -16.80
C GLN A 60 7.63 -13.81 -15.31
N ILE A 61 8.62 -13.42 -14.49
CA ILE A 61 8.44 -13.19 -13.05
C ILE A 61 7.37 -12.12 -12.81
N CYS A 62 7.45 -10.98 -13.49
CA CYS A 62 6.49 -9.90 -13.34
C CYS A 62 5.06 -10.38 -13.63
N ALA A 63 4.85 -11.06 -14.75
CA ALA A 63 3.53 -11.58 -15.15
C ALA A 63 3.01 -12.63 -14.14
N GLU A 64 3.87 -13.50 -13.65
CA GLU A 64 3.53 -14.52 -12.66
C GLU A 64 3.14 -13.90 -11.33
N GLN A 65 3.96 -12.99 -10.80
CA GLN A 65 3.69 -12.29 -9.54
C GLN A 65 2.38 -11.50 -9.57
N LEU A 66 2.12 -10.77 -10.65
CA LEU A 66 0.86 -10.02 -10.81
C LEU A 66 -0.35 -10.97 -10.85
N ARG A 67 -0.23 -12.10 -11.57
CA ARG A 67 -1.29 -13.11 -11.65
C ARG A 67 -1.56 -13.80 -10.32
N GLU A 68 -0.52 -14.21 -9.60
CA GLU A 68 -0.64 -14.80 -8.24
C GLU A 68 -1.35 -13.87 -7.27
N MET A 69 -1.22 -12.58 -7.48
CA MET A 69 -1.86 -11.55 -6.69
C MET A 69 -3.26 -11.17 -7.21
N GLY A 70 -3.79 -11.92 -8.18
CA GLY A 70 -5.14 -11.74 -8.70
C GLY A 70 -5.30 -10.57 -9.66
N ILE A 71 -4.19 -10.12 -10.30
CA ILE A 71 -4.22 -9.07 -11.30
C ILE A 71 -3.92 -9.65 -12.66
N ASP A 72 -4.87 -9.45 -13.54
CA ASP A 72 -4.72 -9.76 -14.93
C ASP A 72 -4.24 -8.51 -15.70
N ILE A 73 -2.94 -8.50 -16.01
CA ILE A 73 -2.34 -7.59 -17.00
C ILE A 73 -1.97 -8.47 -18.16
N PRO A 74 -2.72 -8.40 -19.27
CA PRO A 74 -2.55 -9.31 -20.41
C PRO A 74 -1.16 -9.28 -21.03
N ASP A 75 -0.52 -8.10 -20.97
CA ASP A 75 0.82 -7.86 -21.50
C ASP A 75 1.63 -6.96 -20.58
N VAL A 76 2.72 -7.46 -20.03
CA VAL A 76 3.63 -6.69 -19.17
C VAL A 76 4.58 -5.77 -19.94
N ASP A 77 4.59 -5.86 -21.28
CA ASP A 77 5.36 -4.97 -22.16
C ASP A 77 4.65 -3.62 -22.43
N VAL A 78 3.37 -3.50 -22.08
CA VAL A 78 2.67 -2.21 -22.19
C VAL A 78 3.25 -1.17 -21.24
N ASP A 79 3.24 0.08 -21.68
CA ASP A 79 3.67 1.21 -20.83
C ASP A 79 2.75 1.33 -19.61
N ALA A 80 3.35 1.60 -18.44
CA ALA A 80 2.60 1.70 -17.19
C ALA A 80 1.57 2.85 -17.21
N GLY A 81 1.78 3.88 -18.03
CA GLY A 81 0.83 4.97 -18.27
C GLY A 81 -0.51 4.49 -18.84
N ASN A 82 -0.54 3.35 -19.54
CA ASN A 82 -1.77 2.76 -20.07
C ASN A 82 -2.59 1.99 -19.05
N LEU A 83 -2.04 1.76 -17.85
CA LEU A 83 -2.74 1.10 -16.75
C LEU A 83 -3.73 2.04 -16.07
N SER A 84 -4.81 1.49 -15.54
CA SER A 84 -5.66 2.22 -14.61
C SER A 84 -4.90 2.58 -13.32
N GLY A 85 -5.33 3.62 -12.61
CA GLY A 85 -4.72 4.00 -11.32
C GLY A 85 -4.62 2.85 -10.33
N GLY A 86 -5.68 2.03 -10.22
CA GLY A 86 -5.69 0.84 -9.36
C GLY A 86 -4.67 -0.22 -9.80
N GLN A 87 -4.51 -0.44 -11.11
CA GLN A 87 -3.49 -1.37 -11.63
C GLN A 87 -2.07 -0.86 -11.34
N ARG A 88 -1.80 0.43 -11.54
CA ARG A 88 -0.50 1.03 -11.18
C ARG A 88 -0.20 0.87 -9.69
N GLN A 89 -1.20 1.15 -8.83
CA GLN A 89 -1.06 0.97 -7.38
C GLN A 89 -0.65 -0.45 -7.03
N VAL A 90 -1.29 -1.41 -7.65
CA VAL A 90 -1.02 -2.82 -7.37
C VAL A 90 0.34 -3.27 -7.91
N VAL A 91 0.79 -2.78 -9.05
CA VAL A 91 2.16 -3.05 -9.54
C VAL A 91 3.19 -2.57 -8.50
N ALA A 92 3.00 -1.38 -7.92
CA ALA A 92 3.88 -0.86 -6.88
C ALA A 92 3.89 -1.72 -5.62
N ILE A 93 2.72 -2.20 -5.18
CA ILE A 93 2.60 -3.07 -4.01
C ILE A 93 3.21 -4.46 -4.32
N ALA A 94 2.90 -5.04 -5.49
CA ALA A 94 3.44 -6.33 -5.92
C ALA A 94 4.97 -6.34 -5.96
N ARG A 95 5.55 -5.27 -6.47
CA ARG A 95 6.99 -5.04 -6.44
C ARG A 95 7.55 -5.09 -5.02
N ALA A 96 6.94 -4.34 -4.08
CA ALA A 96 7.39 -4.31 -2.69
C ALA A 96 7.35 -5.71 -2.05
N VAL A 97 6.27 -6.46 -2.28
CA VAL A 97 6.10 -7.82 -1.79
C VAL A 97 7.13 -8.78 -2.40
N TYR A 98 7.34 -8.73 -3.70
CA TYR A 98 8.29 -9.59 -4.41
C TYR A 98 9.73 -9.40 -3.90
N PHE A 99 10.13 -8.15 -3.64
CA PHE A 99 11.46 -7.84 -3.13
C PHE A 99 11.62 -8.02 -1.62
N GLY A 100 10.70 -8.76 -0.98
CA GLY A 100 10.88 -9.29 0.36
C GLY A 100 10.38 -8.38 1.47
N ALA A 101 9.37 -7.54 1.20
CA ALA A 101 8.73 -6.78 2.26
C ALA A 101 8.16 -7.71 3.35
N ARG A 102 8.57 -7.49 4.59
CA ARG A 102 7.99 -8.08 5.81
C ARG A 102 6.96 -7.15 6.44
N VAL A 103 7.19 -5.85 6.28
CA VAL A 103 6.28 -4.77 6.68
C VAL A 103 6.03 -3.90 5.46
N LEU A 104 4.77 -3.70 5.13
CA LEU A 104 4.32 -2.88 4.01
C LEU A 104 3.57 -1.66 4.54
N ILE A 105 4.11 -0.47 4.32
CA ILE A 105 3.47 0.78 4.67
C ILE A 105 2.81 1.34 3.40
N LEU A 106 1.50 1.52 3.44
CA LEU A 106 0.70 2.04 2.34
C LEU A 106 0.12 3.40 2.72
N ASP A 107 0.57 4.44 2.04
CA ASP A 107 0.13 5.81 2.26
C ASP A 107 -0.95 6.19 1.25
N GLU A 108 -2.20 6.29 1.72
CA GLU A 108 -3.39 6.63 0.92
C GLU A 108 -3.53 5.79 -0.37
N PRO A 109 -3.42 4.46 -0.33
CA PRO A 109 -3.32 3.65 -1.55
C PRO A 109 -4.59 3.62 -2.39
N THR A 110 -5.70 4.11 -1.85
CA THR A 110 -7.00 4.18 -2.53
C THR A 110 -7.45 5.61 -2.84
N ALA A 111 -6.62 6.61 -2.54
CA ALA A 111 -6.93 8.01 -2.86
C ALA A 111 -7.11 8.20 -4.37
N ALA A 112 -8.10 9.01 -4.74
CA ALA A 112 -8.44 9.31 -6.14
C ALA A 112 -8.80 8.09 -7.02
N LEU A 113 -9.09 6.94 -6.42
CA LEU A 113 -9.56 5.73 -7.11
C LEU A 113 -11.07 5.60 -7.02
N GLY A 114 -11.70 5.14 -8.10
CA GLY A 114 -13.12 4.74 -8.06
C GLY A 114 -13.33 3.46 -7.25
N VAL A 115 -14.59 3.20 -6.86
CA VAL A 115 -14.96 2.08 -5.98
C VAL A 115 -14.43 0.72 -6.46
N LYS A 116 -14.53 0.43 -7.76
CA LYS A 116 -14.01 -0.83 -8.33
C LYS A 116 -12.50 -0.94 -8.20
N GLN A 117 -11.79 0.14 -8.46
CA GLN A 117 -10.33 0.19 -8.40
C GLN A 117 -9.83 0.08 -6.94
N SER A 118 -10.46 0.81 -6.02
CA SER A 118 -10.20 0.68 -4.58
C SER A 118 -10.41 -0.75 -4.09
N GLY A 119 -11.49 -1.41 -4.54
CA GLY A 119 -11.75 -2.80 -4.21
C GLY A 119 -10.65 -3.77 -4.70
N VAL A 120 -10.00 -3.49 -5.83
CA VAL A 120 -8.82 -4.28 -6.28
C VAL A 120 -7.67 -4.09 -5.31
N VAL A 121 -7.33 -2.85 -4.95
CA VAL A 121 -6.24 -2.53 -4.01
C VAL A 121 -6.48 -3.15 -2.64
N LEU A 122 -7.69 -3.04 -2.09
CA LEU A 122 -8.03 -3.59 -0.78
C LEU A 122 -7.96 -5.13 -0.74
N ARG A 123 -8.39 -5.82 -1.79
CA ARG A 123 -8.19 -7.28 -1.90
C ARG A 123 -6.72 -7.64 -1.87
N PHE A 124 -5.90 -6.80 -2.46
CA PHE A 124 -4.47 -6.98 -2.49
C PHE A 124 -3.83 -6.81 -1.09
N VAL A 125 -4.28 -5.79 -0.34
CA VAL A 125 -3.88 -5.59 1.05
C VAL A 125 -4.23 -6.82 1.89
N ALA A 126 -5.44 -7.34 1.75
CA ALA A 126 -5.85 -8.56 2.44
C ALA A 126 -4.99 -9.77 2.04
N ALA A 127 -4.70 -9.95 0.75
CA ALA A 127 -3.84 -11.04 0.28
C ALA A 127 -2.40 -10.95 0.80
N ALA A 128 -1.84 -9.74 0.94
CA ALA A 128 -0.51 -9.53 1.52
C ALA A 128 -0.51 -9.93 3.01
N ARG A 129 -1.52 -9.52 3.78
CA ARG A 129 -1.71 -9.93 5.17
C ARG A 129 -1.82 -11.45 5.30
N ASP A 130 -2.62 -12.10 4.47
CA ASP A 130 -2.84 -13.55 4.50
C ASP A 130 -1.56 -14.34 4.17
N ARG A 131 -0.59 -13.70 3.51
CA ARG A 131 0.78 -14.22 3.29
C ARG A 131 1.73 -13.95 4.46
N GLY A 132 1.25 -13.37 5.56
CA GLY A 132 2.03 -13.07 6.76
C GLY A 132 2.82 -11.76 6.71
N ILE A 133 2.53 -10.87 5.75
CA ILE A 133 3.13 -9.54 5.68
C ILE A 133 2.36 -8.61 6.63
N ALA A 134 3.06 -7.93 7.52
CA ALA A 134 2.47 -6.88 8.34
C ALA A 134 2.15 -5.67 7.45
N VAL A 135 0.90 -5.18 7.51
CA VAL A 135 0.48 -4.03 6.68
C VAL A 135 0.08 -2.87 7.57
N VAL A 136 0.71 -1.73 7.37
CA VAL A 136 0.31 -0.44 7.94
C VAL A 136 -0.41 0.34 6.84
N LEU A 137 -1.73 0.43 6.93
CA LEU A 137 -2.56 1.19 5.99
C LEU A 137 -2.86 2.57 6.56
N VAL A 138 -2.28 3.61 5.97
CA VAL A 138 -2.61 5.01 6.28
C VAL A 138 -3.71 5.46 5.33
N THR A 139 -4.86 5.87 5.87
CA THR A 139 -5.99 6.33 5.07
C THR A 139 -6.92 7.23 5.86
N HIS A 140 -7.59 8.15 5.17
CA HIS A 140 -8.67 8.96 5.72
C HIS A 140 -10.06 8.36 5.43
N ASN A 141 -10.14 7.18 4.81
CA ASN A 141 -11.41 6.52 4.49
C ASN A 141 -11.72 5.42 5.52
N PRO A 142 -12.66 5.65 6.46
CA PRO A 142 -12.99 4.69 7.52
C PRO A 142 -13.55 3.37 6.97
N HIS A 143 -14.31 3.41 5.87
CA HIS A 143 -14.85 2.20 5.26
C HIS A 143 -13.74 1.30 4.71
N HIS A 144 -12.74 1.90 4.04
CA HIS A 144 -11.60 1.14 3.52
C HIS A 144 -10.75 0.56 4.66
N ALA A 145 -10.47 1.38 5.70
CA ALA A 145 -9.75 0.90 6.88
C ALA A 145 -10.49 -0.28 7.53
N TYR A 146 -11.79 -0.14 7.75
CA TYR A 146 -12.61 -1.15 8.44
C TYR A 146 -12.74 -2.46 7.66
N LEU A 147 -12.69 -2.42 6.32
CA LEU A 147 -12.78 -3.62 5.49
C LEU A 147 -11.57 -4.56 5.64
N VAL A 148 -10.37 -4.04 5.88
CA VAL A 148 -9.13 -4.82 5.85
C VAL A 148 -8.33 -4.76 7.15
N GLY A 149 -8.60 -3.78 8.03
CA GLY A 149 -7.86 -3.57 9.26
C GLY A 149 -8.25 -4.54 10.37
N ASP A 150 -7.28 -4.96 11.15
CA ASP A 150 -7.44 -5.79 12.35
C ASP A 150 -7.23 -4.97 13.64
N HIS A 151 -6.57 -3.81 13.53
CA HIS A 151 -6.30 -2.86 14.60
C HIS A 151 -6.37 -1.43 14.04
N PHE A 152 -6.90 -0.48 14.81
CA PHE A 152 -7.08 0.91 14.38
C PHE A 152 -6.39 1.87 15.33
N THR A 153 -5.55 2.74 14.78
CA THR A 153 -4.93 3.85 15.49
C THR A 153 -5.34 5.15 14.82
N ILE A 154 -6.01 6.05 15.54
CA ILE A 154 -6.37 7.39 15.05
C ILE A 154 -5.40 8.41 15.64
N LEU A 155 -4.79 9.19 14.75
CA LEU A 155 -3.94 10.31 15.12
C LEU A 155 -4.64 11.63 14.77
N LYS A 156 -4.77 12.53 15.73
CA LYS A 156 -5.36 13.86 15.56
C LYS A 156 -4.47 14.91 16.21
N LEU A 157 -4.11 15.96 15.47
CA LEU A 157 -3.28 17.06 15.98
C LEU A 157 -2.01 16.61 16.73
N GLY A 158 -1.36 15.56 16.24
CA GLY A 158 -0.14 14.99 16.83
C GLY A 158 -0.36 14.16 18.10
N ARG A 159 -1.60 13.80 18.42
CA ARG A 159 -1.97 12.94 19.54
C ARG A 159 -2.68 11.68 19.05
N GLN A 160 -2.54 10.61 19.81
CA GLN A 160 -3.29 9.37 19.62
C GLN A 160 -4.65 9.54 20.30
N GLU A 161 -5.73 9.47 19.51
CA GLU A 161 -7.10 9.58 20.01
C GLU A 161 -7.74 8.20 20.20
N LEU A 162 -7.33 7.21 19.39
CA LEU A 162 -7.82 5.84 19.48
C LEU A 162 -6.67 4.89 19.18
N ASP A 163 -6.64 3.74 19.88
CA ASP A 163 -5.71 2.63 19.63
C ASP A 163 -6.36 1.33 20.11
N GLU A 164 -7.13 0.71 19.21
CA GLU A 164 -8.01 -0.39 19.58
C GLU A 164 -8.02 -1.50 18.51
N PRO A 165 -8.14 -2.77 18.91
CA PRO A 165 -8.40 -3.85 17.98
C PRO A 165 -9.80 -3.74 17.38
N ARG A 166 -9.98 -4.33 16.19
CA ARG A 166 -11.23 -4.31 15.43
C ARG A 166 -12.45 -4.74 16.23
N GLU A 167 -12.31 -5.68 17.14
CA GLU A 167 -13.39 -6.22 17.96
C GLU A 167 -13.99 -5.19 18.94
N ASN A 168 -13.22 -4.15 19.26
CA ASN A 168 -13.62 -3.07 20.18
C ASN A 168 -14.15 -1.82 19.47
N VAL A 169 -14.12 -1.77 18.13
CA VAL A 169 -14.48 -0.58 17.35
C VAL A 169 -15.51 -0.92 16.30
N THR A 170 -16.61 -0.20 16.26
CA THR A 170 -17.59 -0.28 15.18
C THR A 170 -17.23 0.64 14.01
N LEU A 171 -17.78 0.37 12.82
CA LEU A 171 -17.57 1.24 11.67
C LEU A 171 -18.12 2.67 11.93
N ASP A 172 -19.23 2.77 12.64
CA ASP A 172 -19.83 4.05 12.98
C ASP A 172 -18.93 4.87 13.92
N GLU A 173 -18.36 4.25 14.95
CA GLU A 173 -17.40 4.88 15.84
C GLU A 173 -16.15 5.31 15.09
N LEU A 174 -15.58 4.44 14.25
CA LEU A 174 -14.40 4.76 13.44
C LEU A 174 -14.70 5.96 12.52
N THR A 175 -15.87 5.97 11.87
CA THR A 175 -16.30 7.04 10.99
C THR A 175 -16.48 8.36 11.76
N HIS A 176 -17.11 8.31 12.92
CA HIS A 176 -17.33 9.47 13.77
C HIS A 176 -16.01 10.08 14.26
N GLN A 177 -15.08 9.25 14.72
CA GLN A 177 -13.78 9.69 15.20
C GLN A 177 -12.93 10.30 14.07
N MET A 178 -12.87 9.64 12.91
CA MET A 178 -12.12 10.12 11.75
C MET A 178 -12.71 11.39 11.14
N ALA A 179 -14.03 11.57 11.19
CA ALA A 179 -14.71 12.77 10.69
C ALA A 179 -14.59 13.97 11.63
N GLY A 180 -13.97 13.83 12.81
CA GLY A 180 -13.91 14.90 13.81
C GLY A 180 -15.26 15.19 14.44
N GLY A 181 -16.00 14.14 14.86
CA GLY A 181 -17.39 14.19 15.29
C GLY A 181 -17.81 15.40 16.13
N GLY A 182 -17.04 15.76 17.16
CA GLY A 182 -17.32 16.94 17.97
C GLY A 182 -17.16 18.29 17.23
N GLU A 183 -16.29 18.35 16.21
CA GLU A 183 -16.11 19.57 15.39
C GLU A 183 -17.22 19.72 14.36
N LEU A 184 -17.72 18.61 13.80
CA LEU A 184 -18.86 18.62 12.90
C LEU A 184 -20.17 18.96 13.63
N GLU A 185 -20.37 18.50 14.85
CA GLU A 185 -21.51 18.88 15.69
C GLU A 185 -21.47 20.38 16.04
N ALA A 186 -20.30 20.90 16.41
CA ALA A 186 -20.13 22.33 16.68
C ALA A 186 -20.42 23.16 15.41
N LEU A 187 -19.90 22.76 14.26
CA LEU A 187 -20.12 23.42 12.98
C LEU A 187 -21.60 23.35 12.55
N SER A 188 -22.25 22.20 12.76
CA SER A 188 -23.69 22.02 12.50
C SER A 188 -24.53 22.99 13.34
N HIS A 189 -24.16 23.14 14.60
CA HIS A 189 -24.83 24.09 15.51
C HIS A 189 -24.61 25.55 15.09
N GLU A 190 -23.40 25.91 14.65
CA GLU A 190 -23.11 27.25 14.11
C GLU A 190 -23.87 27.56 12.83
N LEU A 191 -24.03 26.56 11.95
CA LEU A 191 -24.75 26.71 10.69
C LEU A 191 -26.29 26.62 10.84
N GLY A 192 -26.79 26.38 12.07
CA GLY A 192 -28.20 26.29 12.38
C GLY A 192 -28.91 25.11 11.69
N ARG A 193 -28.25 24.01 11.50
CA ARG A 193 -28.73 22.80 10.84
C ARG A 193 -28.69 21.60 11.79
#